data_98edd93b50af0341117f11b7a568c218
#
_entry.id   98edd93b50af0341117f11b7a568c218
#
_cell.length_a   1.000
_cell.length_b   1.000
_cell.length_c   1.000
_cell.angle_alpha   90.00
_cell.angle_beta   90.00
_cell.angle_gamma   90.00
#
_symmetry.space_group_name_H-M   'P 1'
#
loop_
_entity.id
_entity.type
_entity.pdbx_description
1 polymer ?
#
loop_
_entity_poly.entity_id
_entity_poly.type
_entity_poly.pdbx_seq_one_letter_code
_entity_poly.pdbx_strand_id
1 'polypeptide(L)'
;QRSLRRNSRERGAVPVVALVGYTNTGKSTLLNRLTGAGVYAENKLFATLDAVSRRLALPGGGECLLVDTVGFVSKLPHELVEAFKSTLEEAALADLLVIVSDGSSEDMPAQRRVVEQVLAEIGAEGQPRLDVINKCDIAPREEEPLPRIPGALPISAKTGAGLDALLAAIAQRLRGQETEVTLLIPFARHGIISELRAKGRVTEERYEENGTRVRALLKREALGQITARYGDLIVPEQEEAR
;
A
#
# COMPACT_ATOMS: atom_id res chain seq x y z
N GLN A 1 -16.24 -2.45 -10.85
CA GLN A 1 -15.16 -3.34 -10.35
C GLN A 1 -14.06 -3.56 -11.39
N ARG A 2 -14.38 -3.77 -12.65
CA ARG A 2 -13.40 -3.81 -13.74
C ARG A 2 -12.75 -2.46 -14.06
N SER A 3 -13.34 -1.33 -13.64
CA SER A 3 -12.88 0.02 -13.99
C SER A 3 -11.62 0.47 -13.23
N LEU A 4 -11.47 0.13 -11.94
CA LEU A 4 -10.27 0.47 -11.16
C LEU A 4 -9.04 -0.32 -11.64
N ARG A 5 -9.20 -1.63 -11.91
CA ARG A 5 -8.15 -2.45 -12.54
C ARG A 5 -7.78 -1.99 -13.96
N ARG A 6 -8.76 -1.49 -14.73
CA ARG A 6 -8.54 -1.01 -16.10
C ARG A 6 -7.83 0.35 -16.11
N ASN A 7 -8.22 1.27 -15.20
CA ASN A 7 -7.56 2.57 -15.03
C ASN A 7 -6.16 2.47 -14.41
N SER A 8 -5.90 1.47 -13.57
CA SER A 8 -4.57 1.17 -13.01
C SER A 8 -3.62 0.56 -14.07
N ARG A 9 -4.14 -0.17 -15.06
CA ARG A 9 -3.34 -0.77 -16.13
C ARG A 9 -2.93 0.21 -17.23
N GLU A 10 -3.65 1.33 -17.39
CA GLU A 10 -3.43 2.30 -18.47
C GLU A 10 -2.57 3.51 -18.08
N ARG A 11 -2.31 3.72 -16.76
CA ARG A 11 -1.43 4.80 -16.27
C ARG A 11 -0.43 4.16 -15.33
N GLY A 12 0.89 4.27 -15.58
CA GLY A 12 1.98 3.76 -14.73
C GLY A 12 1.50 3.56 -13.29
N ALA A 13 1.20 2.31 -12.92
CA ALA A 13 0.22 2.00 -11.89
C ALA A 13 0.66 2.55 -10.53
N VAL A 14 0.00 3.63 -10.09
CA VAL A 14 0.18 4.17 -8.73
C VAL A 14 -0.20 3.06 -7.74
N PRO A 15 0.73 2.61 -6.86
CA PRO A 15 0.44 1.54 -5.92
C PRO A 15 -0.69 1.92 -4.96
N VAL A 16 -1.50 0.93 -4.59
CA VAL A 16 -2.64 1.09 -3.68
C VAL A 16 -2.27 0.60 -2.29
N VAL A 17 -2.44 1.46 -1.30
CA VAL A 17 -2.25 1.16 0.12
C VAL A 17 -3.60 1.25 0.82
N ALA A 18 -4.11 0.14 1.35
CA ALA A 18 -5.38 0.12 2.07
C ALA A 18 -5.18 0.19 3.58
N LEU A 19 -5.88 1.13 4.23
CA LEU A 19 -5.99 1.19 5.68
C LEU A 19 -7.09 0.23 6.13
N VAL A 20 -6.73 -0.80 6.87
CA VAL A 20 -7.67 -1.79 7.41
C VAL A 20 -7.57 -1.84 8.93
N GLY A 21 -8.62 -2.25 9.59
CA GLY A 21 -8.62 -2.33 11.05
C GLY A 21 -10.02 -2.29 11.62
N TYR A 22 -10.11 -2.53 12.91
CA TYR A 22 -11.38 -2.50 13.63
C TYR A 22 -12.01 -1.11 13.57
N THR A 23 -13.32 -1.01 13.82
CA THR A 23 -13.99 0.30 13.87
C THR A 23 -13.36 1.19 14.95
N ASN A 24 -13.35 2.51 14.72
CA ASN A 24 -12.82 3.53 15.63
C ASN A 24 -11.32 3.40 16.01
N THR A 25 -10.52 2.67 15.24
CA THR A 25 -9.04 2.64 15.43
C THR A 25 -8.33 3.89 14.90
N GLY A 26 -9.07 4.79 14.22
CA GLY A 26 -8.54 6.06 13.73
C GLY A 26 -8.04 6.03 12.28
N LYS A 27 -8.51 5.09 11.43
CA LYS A 27 -8.15 5.00 10.00
C LYS A 27 -8.43 6.29 9.24
N SER A 28 -9.64 6.80 9.31
CA SER A 28 -10.04 8.05 8.62
C SER A 28 -9.28 9.27 9.15
N THR A 29 -8.98 9.30 10.45
CA THR A 29 -8.12 10.34 11.04
C THR A 29 -6.70 10.26 10.48
N LEU A 30 -6.17 9.04 10.34
CA LEU A 30 -4.85 8.79 9.77
C LEU A 30 -4.79 9.21 8.29
N LEU A 31 -5.79 8.83 7.49
CA LEU A 31 -5.90 9.25 6.09
C LEU A 31 -5.89 10.79 5.99
N ASN A 32 -6.73 11.47 6.76
CA ASN A 32 -6.80 12.94 6.77
C ASN A 32 -5.46 13.58 7.13
N ARG A 33 -4.81 13.06 8.16
CA ARG A 33 -3.54 13.59 8.64
C ARG A 33 -2.42 13.43 7.63
N LEU A 34 -2.34 12.29 6.94
CA LEU A 34 -1.32 12.01 5.94
C LEU A 34 -1.54 12.77 4.64
N THR A 35 -2.79 13.02 4.25
CA THR A 35 -3.13 13.59 2.93
C THR A 35 -3.54 15.06 2.98
N GLY A 36 -3.69 15.64 4.17
CA GLY A 36 -4.23 17.00 4.35
C GLY A 36 -5.72 17.13 3.96
N ALA A 37 -6.40 16.00 3.72
CA ALA A 37 -7.79 15.99 3.32
C ALA A 37 -8.71 16.19 4.52
N GLY A 38 -9.71 17.07 4.40
CA GLY A 38 -10.75 17.28 5.41
C GLY A 38 -11.89 16.27 5.32
N VAL A 39 -11.60 14.97 5.24
CA VAL A 39 -12.64 13.94 5.26
C VAL A 39 -13.27 13.88 6.65
N TYR A 40 -14.57 13.80 6.69
CA TYR A 40 -15.34 13.80 7.95
C TYR A 40 -14.98 12.55 8.78
N ALA A 41 -14.29 12.76 9.89
CA ALA A 41 -13.89 11.70 10.81
C ALA A 41 -14.69 11.87 12.11
N GLU A 42 -15.77 11.11 12.27
CA GLU A 42 -16.51 11.06 13.54
C GLU A 42 -16.12 9.83 14.37
N ASN A 43 -16.19 9.96 15.69
CA ASN A 43 -16.09 8.85 16.64
C ASN A 43 -17.38 8.00 16.66
N LYS A 44 -17.91 7.65 15.49
CA LYS A 44 -19.11 6.82 15.33
C LYS A 44 -18.76 5.50 14.67
N LEU A 45 -19.49 4.45 15.02
CA LEU A 45 -19.45 3.19 14.32
C LEU A 45 -19.84 3.44 12.85
N PHE A 46 -19.06 2.91 11.89
CA PHE A 46 -19.29 3.08 10.45
C PHE A 46 -19.25 4.53 9.95
N ALA A 47 -18.30 5.34 10.46
CA ALA A 47 -18.09 6.70 9.97
C ALA A 47 -17.74 6.74 8.48
N THR A 48 -17.13 5.67 7.94
CA THR A 48 -16.82 5.49 6.52
C THR A 48 -17.69 4.36 5.96
N LEU A 49 -18.68 4.67 5.12
CA LEU A 49 -19.50 3.70 4.41
C LEU A 49 -18.97 3.42 3.00
N ASP A 50 -18.41 4.45 2.34
CA ASP A 50 -17.80 4.34 1.03
C ASP A 50 -16.27 4.48 1.16
N ALA A 51 -15.52 3.68 0.42
CA ALA A 51 -14.06 3.77 0.40
C ALA A 51 -13.62 5.15 -0.11
N VAL A 52 -12.85 5.85 0.71
CA VAL A 52 -12.29 7.14 0.36
C VAL A 52 -10.84 6.96 -0.05
N SER A 53 -10.50 7.30 -1.28
CA SER A 53 -9.13 7.22 -1.80
C SER A 53 -8.51 8.59 -1.97
N ARG A 54 -7.22 8.73 -1.61
CA ARG A 54 -6.43 9.97 -1.75
C ARG A 54 -5.00 9.65 -2.19
N ARG A 55 -4.45 10.52 -3.03
CA ARG A 55 -3.03 10.44 -3.38
C ARG A 55 -2.17 10.87 -2.21
N LEU A 56 -1.09 10.15 -1.98
CA LEU A 56 -0.11 10.38 -0.93
C LEU A 56 1.28 10.34 -1.53
N ALA A 57 2.02 11.45 -1.41
CA ALA A 57 3.42 11.52 -1.76
C ALA A 57 4.26 10.73 -0.76
N LEU A 58 5.25 9.99 -1.24
CA LEU A 58 6.11 9.14 -0.44
C LEU A 58 7.55 9.70 -0.33
N PRO A 59 8.23 9.51 0.81
CA PRO A 59 9.62 9.88 0.98
C PRO A 59 10.52 9.19 -0.06
N GLY A 60 11.46 9.97 -0.61
CA GLY A 60 12.37 9.48 -1.66
C GLY A 60 11.76 9.44 -3.05
N GLY A 61 10.63 10.10 -3.25
CA GLY A 61 9.93 10.23 -4.53
C GLY A 61 8.92 9.11 -4.77
N GLY A 62 7.97 9.39 -5.67
CA GLY A 62 6.83 8.53 -5.97
C GLY A 62 5.60 8.87 -5.12
N GLU A 63 4.50 8.20 -5.44
CA GLU A 63 3.22 8.39 -4.77
C GLU A 63 2.48 7.04 -4.63
N CYS A 64 1.52 6.97 -3.71
CA CYS A 64 0.56 5.87 -3.63
C CYS A 64 -0.86 6.41 -3.53
N LEU A 65 -1.83 5.56 -3.82
CA LEU A 65 -3.23 5.79 -3.54
C LEU A 65 -3.54 5.21 -2.16
N LEU A 66 -3.75 6.07 -1.17
CA LEU A 66 -4.15 5.66 0.17
C LEU A 66 -5.66 5.53 0.22
N VAL A 67 -6.17 4.37 0.62
CA VAL A 67 -7.60 4.04 0.66
C VAL A 67 -8.02 3.78 2.10
N ASP A 68 -9.01 4.53 2.59
CA ASP A 68 -9.69 4.25 3.85
C ASP A 68 -10.80 3.24 3.61
N THR A 69 -10.79 2.13 4.33
CA THR A 69 -11.81 1.09 4.23
C THR A 69 -12.77 1.15 5.41
N VAL A 70 -13.91 0.50 5.26
CA VAL A 70 -14.87 0.35 6.36
C VAL A 70 -14.23 -0.35 7.55
N GLY A 71 -14.50 0.15 8.76
CA GLY A 71 -14.02 -0.47 9.99
C GLY A 71 -14.71 -1.81 10.26
N PHE A 72 -13.93 -2.84 10.60
CA PHE A 72 -14.45 -4.16 10.93
C PHE A 72 -15.12 -4.17 12.31
N VAL A 73 -16.12 -5.02 12.50
CA VAL A 73 -16.84 -5.22 13.76
C VAL A 73 -17.04 -6.71 14.03
N SER A 74 -17.16 -7.08 15.29
CA SER A 74 -17.23 -8.46 15.76
C SER A 74 -18.45 -9.27 15.32
N LYS A 75 -19.49 -8.64 14.79
CA LYS A 75 -20.69 -9.27 14.28
C LYS A 75 -21.26 -8.39 13.16
N LEU A 76 -20.69 -8.54 11.96
CA LEU A 76 -21.30 -7.97 10.76
C LEU A 76 -22.58 -8.77 10.46
N PRO A 77 -23.77 -8.16 10.48
CA PRO A 77 -24.96 -8.82 9.94
C PRO A 77 -24.69 -9.22 8.49
N HIS A 78 -25.16 -10.39 8.08
CA HIS A 78 -24.93 -10.91 6.73
C HIS A 78 -25.36 -9.94 5.62
N GLU A 79 -26.40 -9.16 5.86
CA GLU A 79 -26.88 -8.10 4.95
C GLU A 79 -25.85 -6.96 4.76
N LEU A 80 -25.06 -6.63 5.79
CA LEU A 80 -24.01 -5.62 5.71
C LEU A 80 -22.72 -6.17 5.10
N VAL A 81 -22.47 -7.47 5.18
CA VAL A 81 -21.31 -8.11 4.52
C VAL A 81 -21.38 -7.91 2.99
N GLU A 82 -22.57 -8.06 2.40
CA GLU A 82 -22.76 -7.81 0.97
C GLU A 82 -22.59 -6.32 0.59
N ALA A 83 -23.09 -5.41 1.42
CA ALA A 83 -22.93 -3.98 1.21
C ALA A 83 -21.47 -3.52 1.32
N PHE A 84 -20.69 -4.13 2.23
CA PHE A 84 -19.28 -3.81 2.44
C PHE A 84 -18.33 -4.61 1.54
N LYS A 85 -18.82 -5.61 0.83
CA LYS A 85 -18.02 -6.48 -0.03
C LYS A 85 -17.21 -5.69 -1.07
N SER A 86 -17.76 -4.61 -1.63
CA SER A 86 -17.05 -3.78 -2.59
C SER A 86 -15.87 -3.01 -1.97
N THR A 87 -16.01 -2.52 -0.74
CA THR A 87 -14.94 -1.82 0.00
C THR A 87 -13.88 -2.79 0.53
N LEU A 88 -14.30 -4.00 0.90
CA LEU A 88 -13.41 -5.08 1.32
C LEU A 88 -12.62 -5.67 0.15
N GLU A 89 -13.24 -5.76 -1.04
CA GLU A 89 -12.55 -6.16 -2.27
C GLU A 89 -11.41 -5.18 -2.65
N GLU A 90 -11.52 -3.90 -2.31
CA GLU A 90 -10.43 -2.94 -2.49
C GLU A 90 -9.22 -3.27 -1.61
N ALA A 91 -9.45 -3.72 -0.37
CA ALA A 91 -8.37 -4.20 0.49
C ALA A 91 -7.70 -5.47 -0.07
N ALA A 92 -8.50 -6.42 -0.59
CA ALA A 92 -7.98 -7.64 -1.20
C ALA A 92 -7.16 -7.39 -2.49
N LEU A 93 -7.33 -6.22 -3.11
CA LEU A 93 -6.62 -5.82 -4.34
C LEU A 93 -5.47 -4.84 -4.08
N ALA A 94 -5.27 -4.40 -2.84
CA ALA A 94 -4.23 -3.46 -2.48
C ALA A 94 -2.83 -4.08 -2.62
N ASP A 95 -1.85 -3.24 -2.94
CA ASP A 95 -0.44 -3.64 -2.99
C ASP A 95 0.17 -3.76 -1.58
N LEU A 96 -0.41 -3.04 -0.60
CA LEU A 96 0.01 -3.08 0.81
C LEU A 96 -1.20 -2.85 1.72
N LEU A 97 -1.34 -3.66 2.75
CA LEU A 97 -2.29 -3.45 3.84
C LEU A 97 -1.59 -2.75 5.01
N VAL A 98 -2.15 -1.66 5.50
CA VAL A 98 -1.76 -1.03 6.77
C VAL A 98 -2.82 -1.39 7.81
N ILE A 99 -2.47 -2.30 8.72
CA ILE A 99 -3.39 -2.78 9.77
C ILE A 99 -3.30 -1.82 10.95
N VAL A 100 -4.37 -1.04 11.17
CA VAL A 100 -4.43 -0.04 12.23
C VAL A 100 -5.14 -0.60 13.45
N SER A 101 -4.40 -0.76 14.54
CA SER A 101 -4.90 -1.19 15.84
C SER A 101 -4.98 -0.01 16.80
N ASP A 102 -5.93 -0.04 17.74
CA ASP A 102 -6.07 0.97 18.80
C ASP A 102 -5.24 0.59 20.02
N GLY A 103 -4.13 1.30 20.25
CA GLY A 103 -3.23 1.05 21.38
C GLY A 103 -3.83 1.39 22.74
N SER A 104 -4.92 2.17 22.79
CA SER A 104 -5.62 2.54 24.02
C SER A 104 -6.72 1.54 24.44
N SER A 105 -7.00 0.53 23.59
CA SER A 105 -8.08 -0.44 23.82
C SER A 105 -7.57 -1.68 24.52
N GLU A 106 -8.16 -2.03 25.66
CA GLU A 106 -7.93 -3.29 26.37
C GLU A 106 -8.32 -4.52 25.53
N ASP A 107 -9.29 -4.35 24.61
CA ASP A 107 -9.78 -5.37 23.70
C ASP A 107 -8.96 -5.52 22.41
N MET A 108 -7.83 -4.79 22.27
CA MET A 108 -7.04 -4.78 21.02
C MET A 108 -6.71 -6.19 20.51
N PRO A 109 -6.32 -7.18 21.34
CA PRO A 109 -6.05 -8.54 20.86
C PRO A 109 -7.28 -9.25 20.28
N ALA A 110 -8.47 -8.99 20.84
CA ALA A 110 -9.73 -9.54 20.33
C ALA A 110 -10.14 -8.86 19.02
N GLN A 111 -10.04 -7.53 18.96
CA GLN A 111 -10.30 -6.74 17.74
C GLN A 111 -9.38 -7.16 16.61
N ARG A 112 -8.09 -7.41 16.90
CA ARG A 112 -7.14 -7.88 15.90
C ARG A 112 -7.52 -9.24 15.33
N ARG A 113 -7.96 -10.21 16.17
CA ARG A 113 -8.44 -11.51 15.66
C ARG A 113 -9.60 -11.35 14.68
N VAL A 114 -10.53 -10.43 14.95
CA VAL A 114 -11.63 -10.13 14.01
C VAL A 114 -11.09 -9.60 12.68
N VAL A 115 -10.11 -8.69 12.72
CA VAL A 115 -9.46 -8.16 11.50
C VAL A 115 -8.81 -9.28 10.69
N GLU A 116 -8.04 -10.15 11.32
CA GLU A 116 -7.36 -11.29 10.65
C GLU A 116 -8.38 -12.27 10.05
N GLN A 117 -9.48 -12.55 10.76
CA GLN A 117 -10.55 -13.41 10.25
C GLN A 117 -11.19 -12.81 9.00
N VAL A 118 -11.55 -11.52 9.01
CA VAL A 118 -12.15 -10.86 7.85
C VAL A 118 -11.17 -10.82 6.68
N LEU A 119 -9.89 -10.56 6.91
CA LEU A 119 -8.86 -10.59 5.86
C LEU A 119 -8.75 -11.98 5.22
N ALA A 120 -8.86 -13.05 6.02
CA ALA A 120 -8.88 -14.43 5.51
C ALA A 120 -10.16 -14.70 4.67
N GLU A 121 -11.33 -14.28 5.15
CA GLU A 121 -12.61 -14.44 4.45
C GLU A 121 -12.64 -13.76 3.06
N ILE A 122 -11.94 -12.63 2.90
CA ILE A 122 -11.82 -11.93 1.61
C ILE A 122 -10.61 -12.38 0.78
N GLY A 123 -9.83 -13.37 1.25
CA GLY A 123 -8.64 -13.87 0.56
C GLY A 123 -7.47 -12.89 0.54
N ALA A 124 -7.37 -12.00 1.54
CA ALA A 124 -6.32 -10.99 1.67
C ALA A 124 -5.23 -11.38 2.70
N GLU A 125 -5.26 -12.58 3.24
CA GLU A 125 -4.33 -13.06 4.27
C GLU A 125 -2.86 -13.11 3.80
N GLY A 126 -2.64 -13.35 2.50
CA GLY A 126 -1.33 -13.40 1.86
C GLY A 126 -0.78 -12.06 1.39
N GLN A 127 -1.51 -10.97 1.57
CA GLN A 127 -1.09 -9.64 1.14
C GLN A 127 0.07 -9.10 1.98
N PRO A 128 1.01 -8.35 1.38
CA PRO A 128 2.01 -7.59 2.14
C PRO A 128 1.33 -6.68 3.15
N ARG A 129 1.80 -6.71 4.40
CA ARG A 129 1.18 -5.93 5.48
C ARG A 129 2.18 -5.18 6.33
N LEU A 130 1.71 -4.10 6.92
CA LEU A 130 2.40 -3.28 7.90
C LEU A 130 1.47 -3.06 9.09
N ASP A 131 1.90 -3.46 10.27
CA ASP A 131 1.14 -3.29 11.50
C ASP A 131 1.43 -1.93 12.13
N VAL A 132 0.36 -1.27 12.59
CA VAL A 132 0.42 0.07 13.19
C VAL A 132 -0.42 0.08 14.47
N ILE A 133 0.17 0.56 15.56
CA ILE A 133 -0.53 0.81 16.82
C ILE A 133 -0.78 2.31 16.92
N ASN A 134 -2.02 2.72 16.72
CA ASN A 134 -2.45 4.11 16.78
C ASN A 134 -2.87 4.51 18.19
N LYS A 135 -3.03 5.82 18.42
CA LYS A 135 -3.41 6.47 19.68
C LYS A 135 -2.34 6.31 20.79
N CYS A 136 -1.08 6.22 20.40
CA CYS A 136 0.03 6.16 21.37
C CYS A 136 0.22 7.45 22.18
N ASP A 137 -0.53 8.52 21.85
CA ASP A 137 -0.63 9.76 22.63
C ASP A 137 -1.51 9.61 23.89
N ILE A 138 -2.32 8.57 23.96
CA ILE A 138 -3.08 8.23 25.17
C ILE A 138 -2.16 7.37 26.00
N ALA A 139 -1.67 7.92 27.12
CA ALA A 139 -0.77 7.21 28.01
C ALA A 139 -1.44 5.91 28.49
N PRO A 140 -0.78 4.75 28.35
CA PRO A 140 -1.22 3.54 29.01
C PRO A 140 -1.26 3.83 30.52
N ARG A 141 -2.16 3.20 31.26
CA ARG A 141 -2.10 3.20 32.71
C ARG A 141 -0.71 2.71 33.11
N GLU A 142 -0.09 3.33 34.12
CA GLU A 142 1.33 3.10 34.48
C GLU A 142 1.70 1.62 34.67
N GLU A 143 0.72 0.74 34.85
CA GLU A 143 0.87 -0.69 35.07
C GLU A 143 0.77 -1.57 33.83
N GLU A 144 0.32 -1.04 32.67
CA GLU A 144 0.13 -1.84 31.46
C GLU A 144 0.91 -1.24 30.26
N PRO A 145 2.01 -1.88 29.84
CA PRO A 145 2.70 -1.48 28.63
C PRO A 145 1.79 -1.64 27.40
N LEU A 146 1.91 -0.74 26.42
CA LEU A 146 1.23 -0.87 25.13
C LEU A 146 1.34 -2.31 24.61
N PRO A 147 0.23 -2.90 24.15
CA PRO A 147 0.24 -4.26 23.62
C PRO A 147 1.31 -4.40 22.54
N ARG A 148 2.25 -5.32 22.72
CA ARG A 148 3.38 -5.49 21.79
C ARG A 148 2.96 -6.39 20.64
N ILE A 149 2.83 -5.81 19.44
CA ILE A 149 2.79 -6.55 18.19
C ILE A 149 4.21 -6.46 17.62
N PRO A 150 4.92 -7.59 17.44
CA PRO A 150 6.28 -7.57 16.90
C PRO A 150 6.33 -6.85 15.55
N GLY A 151 7.21 -5.85 15.41
CA GLY A 151 7.39 -5.08 14.19
C GLY A 151 6.32 -4.02 13.90
N ALA A 152 5.33 -3.83 14.78
CA ALA A 152 4.34 -2.78 14.62
C ALA A 152 4.93 -1.39 14.92
N LEU A 153 4.50 -0.40 14.16
CA LEU A 153 4.90 1.00 14.33
C LEU A 153 3.93 1.71 15.28
N PRO A 154 4.40 2.27 16.39
CA PRO A 154 3.58 3.12 17.25
C PRO A 154 3.40 4.49 16.59
N ILE A 155 2.15 4.95 16.50
CA ILE A 155 1.82 6.27 15.95
C ILE A 155 0.74 6.97 16.76
N SER A 156 0.58 8.26 16.51
CA SER A 156 -0.62 9.02 16.84
C SER A 156 -1.10 9.79 15.62
N ALA A 157 -2.19 9.36 15.03
CA ALA A 157 -2.85 10.09 13.96
C ALA A 157 -3.33 11.49 14.42
N LYS A 158 -3.61 11.66 15.71
CA LYS A 158 -4.03 12.92 16.32
C LYS A 158 -2.89 13.92 16.41
N THR A 159 -1.75 13.54 16.96
CA THR A 159 -0.61 14.45 17.20
C THR A 159 0.34 14.50 16.01
N GLY A 160 0.41 13.47 15.21
CA GLY A 160 1.38 13.29 14.11
C GLY A 160 2.62 12.49 14.51
N ALA A 161 2.72 12.07 15.77
CA ALA A 161 3.86 11.27 16.23
C ALA A 161 3.98 9.94 15.44
N GLY A 162 5.19 9.59 15.02
CA GLY A 162 5.50 8.36 14.29
C GLY A 162 5.08 8.32 12.82
N LEU A 163 4.44 9.36 12.27
CA LEU A 163 3.95 9.35 10.88
C LEU A 163 5.08 9.36 9.85
N ASP A 164 6.21 10.01 10.12
CA ASP A 164 7.37 9.99 9.21
C ASP A 164 7.94 8.57 9.10
N ALA A 165 8.02 7.84 10.23
CA ALA A 165 8.44 6.45 10.24
C ALA A 165 7.44 5.55 9.48
N LEU A 166 6.15 5.80 9.62
CA LEU A 166 5.11 5.10 8.86
C LEU A 166 5.24 5.34 7.35
N LEU A 167 5.42 6.60 6.91
CA LEU A 167 5.62 6.95 5.51
C LEU A 167 6.87 6.30 4.93
N ALA A 168 7.98 6.30 5.68
CA ALA A 168 9.21 5.64 5.28
C ALA A 168 9.03 4.12 5.14
N ALA A 169 8.31 3.48 6.07
CA ALA A 169 8.03 2.05 6.03
C ALA A 169 7.11 1.68 4.85
N ILE A 170 6.07 2.47 4.57
CA ILE A 170 5.22 2.29 3.38
C ILE A 170 6.08 2.37 2.11
N ALA A 171 6.89 3.43 1.97
CA ALA A 171 7.76 3.62 0.82
C ALA A 171 8.73 2.44 0.63
N GLN A 172 9.31 1.93 1.72
CA GLN A 172 10.22 0.78 1.69
C GLN A 172 9.49 -0.50 1.26
N ARG A 173 8.30 -0.78 1.81
CA ARG A 173 7.52 -1.97 1.48
C ARG A 173 7.07 -1.97 0.02
N LEU A 174 6.66 -0.83 -0.51
CA LEU A 174 6.27 -0.69 -1.92
C LEU A 174 7.46 -0.84 -2.87
N ARG A 175 8.62 -0.26 -2.52
CA ARG A 175 9.88 -0.44 -3.29
C ARG A 175 10.38 -1.89 -3.26
N GLY A 176 10.26 -2.58 -2.15
CA GLY A 176 10.66 -3.99 -2.03
C GLY A 176 9.86 -4.96 -2.89
N GLN A 177 8.78 -4.51 -3.52
CA GLN A 177 7.99 -5.28 -4.49
C GLN A 177 8.41 -5.03 -5.95
N GLU A 178 9.33 -4.08 -6.17
CA GLU A 178 9.87 -3.77 -7.49
C GLU A 178 11.21 -4.48 -7.66
N THR A 179 11.41 -5.07 -8.84
CA THR A 179 12.69 -5.67 -9.25
C THR A 179 13.30 -4.77 -10.30
N GLU A 180 14.57 -4.47 -10.15
CA GLU A 180 15.33 -3.76 -11.15
C GLU A 180 15.64 -4.68 -12.33
N VAL A 181 15.44 -4.16 -13.54
CA VAL A 181 15.79 -4.85 -14.79
C VAL A 181 16.48 -3.87 -15.72
N THR A 182 17.53 -4.32 -16.38
CA THR A 182 18.24 -3.55 -17.40
C THR A 182 17.99 -4.17 -18.77
N LEU A 183 17.55 -3.33 -19.72
CA LEU A 183 17.36 -3.75 -21.11
C LEU A 183 18.27 -2.92 -22.02
N LEU A 184 18.83 -3.57 -23.06
CA LEU A 184 19.47 -2.89 -24.17
C LEU A 184 18.47 -2.89 -25.35
N ILE A 185 17.86 -1.73 -25.61
CA ILE A 185 16.76 -1.58 -26.56
C ILE A 185 17.30 -1.01 -27.87
N PRO A 186 17.27 -1.78 -28.97
CA PRO A 186 17.70 -1.28 -30.29
C PRO A 186 16.88 -0.04 -30.70
N PHE A 187 17.50 0.91 -31.39
CA PHE A 187 16.84 2.16 -31.80
C PHE A 187 15.55 1.93 -32.61
N ALA A 188 15.49 0.86 -33.42
CA ALA A 188 14.31 0.47 -34.16
C ALA A 188 13.12 0.04 -33.27
N ARG A 189 13.37 -0.29 -32.01
CA ARG A 189 12.36 -0.75 -31.04
C ARG A 189 12.10 0.25 -29.91
N HIS A 190 12.37 1.54 -30.12
CA HIS A 190 12.30 2.59 -29.09
C HIS A 190 10.94 2.66 -28.36
N GLY A 191 9.84 2.21 -28.98
CA GLY A 191 8.52 2.11 -28.35
C GLY A 191 8.47 1.28 -27.06
N ILE A 192 9.44 0.36 -26.85
CA ILE A 192 9.54 -0.44 -25.63
C ILE A 192 9.79 0.45 -24.39
N ILE A 193 10.48 1.57 -24.53
CA ILE A 193 10.73 2.52 -23.41
C ILE A 193 9.41 3.09 -22.90
N SER A 194 8.49 3.42 -23.81
CA SER A 194 7.15 3.90 -23.44
C SER A 194 6.34 2.82 -22.73
N GLU A 195 6.49 1.54 -23.13
CA GLU A 195 5.87 0.41 -22.43
C GLU A 195 6.47 0.19 -21.04
N LEU A 196 7.78 0.33 -20.88
CA LEU A 196 8.45 0.27 -19.58
C LEU A 196 7.96 1.39 -18.64
N ARG A 197 7.84 2.62 -19.15
CA ARG A 197 7.30 3.76 -18.38
C ARG A 197 5.84 3.56 -17.99
N ALA A 198 5.05 2.89 -18.83
CA ALA A 198 3.65 2.58 -18.53
C ALA A 198 3.48 1.46 -17.49
N LYS A 199 4.45 0.55 -17.36
CA LYS A 199 4.38 -0.63 -16.49
C LYS A 199 5.22 -0.53 -15.23
N GLY A 200 6.11 0.47 -15.15
CA GLY A 200 7.02 0.65 -14.04
C GLY A 200 7.69 2.02 -14.07
N ARG A 201 8.80 2.13 -13.36
CA ARG A 201 9.56 3.37 -13.28
C ARG A 201 10.91 3.20 -13.96
N VAL A 202 11.16 3.95 -15.03
CA VAL A 202 12.47 4.04 -15.66
C VAL A 202 13.35 4.93 -14.79
N THR A 203 14.49 4.38 -14.33
CA THR A 203 15.44 5.03 -13.42
C THR A 203 16.61 5.63 -14.15
N GLU A 204 17.01 5.02 -15.28
CA GLU A 204 18.14 5.48 -16.09
C GLU A 204 17.91 5.17 -17.56
N GLU A 205 18.37 6.08 -18.43
CA GLU A 205 18.44 5.91 -19.89
C GLU A 205 19.80 6.38 -20.36
N ARG A 206 20.58 5.48 -20.99
CA ARG A 206 21.89 5.78 -21.56
C ARG A 206 21.94 5.32 -23.01
N TYR A 207 22.35 6.21 -23.92
CA TYR A 207 22.55 5.87 -25.32
C TYR A 207 23.88 5.14 -25.50
N GLU A 208 23.85 4.01 -26.20
CA GLU A 208 25.02 3.19 -26.56
C GLU A 208 25.07 3.01 -28.10
N GLU A 209 26.15 2.46 -28.62
CA GLU A 209 26.32 2.28 -30.07
C GLU A 209 25.20 1.41 -30.69
N ASN A 210 24.71 0.39 -29.96
CA ASN A 210 23.76 -0.61 -30.45
C ASN A 210 22.31 -0.35 -30.01
N GLY A 211 22.03 0.75 -29.30
CA GLY A 211 20.69 1.04 -28.80
C GLY A 211 20.68 1.93 -27.57
N THR A 212 19.57 1.90 -26.84
CA THR A 212 19.42 2.61 -25.58
C THR A 212 19.41 1.58 -24.43
N ARG A 213 20.38 1.69 -23.52
CA ARG A 213 20.37 0.96 -22.25
C ARG A 213 19.38 1.63 -21.33
N VAL A 214 18.39 0.88 -20.88
CA VAL A 214 17.31 1.37 -19.99
C VAL A 214 17.28 0.54 -18.73
N ARG A 215 17.37 1.20 -17.57
CA ARG A 215 17.20 0.59 -16.27
C ARG A 215 15.82 0.94 -15.76
N ALA A 216 15.03 -0.05 -15.35
CA ALA A 216 13.67 0.12 -14.91
C ALA A 216 13.36 -0.72 -13.68
N LEU A 217 12.56 -0.16 -12.76
CA LEU A 217 11.98 -0.85 -11.62
C LEU A 217 10.56 -1.32 -12.00
N LEU A 218 10.36 -2.63 -11.98
CA LEU A 218 9.11 -3.28 -12.38
C LEU A 218 8.57 -4.13 -11.24
N LYS A 219 7.25 -4.06 -11.02
CA LYS A 219 6.56 -5.03 -10.17
C LYS A 219 6.63 -6.43 -10.78
N ARG A 220 6.55 -7.46 -9.94
CA ARG A 220 6.69 -8.88 -10.34
C ARG A 220 5.82 -9.27 -11.55
N GLU A 221 4.57 -8.80 -11.59
CA GLU A 221 3.66 -9.07 -12.72
C GLU A 221 4.14 -8.42 -14.02
N ALA A 222 4.53 -7.14 -13.95
CA ALA A 222 5.07 -6.40 -15.09
C ALA A 222 6.41 -6.98 -15.57
N LEU A 223 7.29 -7.35 -14.63
CA LEU A 223 8.54 -8.01 -14.94
C LEU A 223 8.30 -9.33 -15.71
N GLY A 224 7.34 -10.16 -15.25
CA GLY A 224 6.98 -11.39 -15.96
C GLY A 224 6.52 -11.14 -17.40
N GLN A 225 5.71 -10.10 -17.63
CA GLN A 225 5.25 -9.72 -18.97
C GLN A 225 6.38 -9.20 -19.86
N ILE A 226 7.26 -8.36 -19.30
CA ILE A 226 8.42 -7.80 -20.03
C ILE A 226 9.41 -8.91 -20.35
N THR A 227 9.71 -9.80 -19.40
CA THR A 227 10.60 -10.94 -19.62
C THR A 227 10.07 -11.90 -20.68
N ALA A 228 8.77 -12.20 -20.66
CA ALA A 228 8.15 -13.07 -21.66
C ALA A 228 8.19 -12.47 -23.09
N ARG A 229 8.16 -11.14 -23.21
CA ARG A 229 8.06 -10.45 -24.51
C ARG A 229 9.40 -9.95 -25.05
N TYR A 230 10.30 -9.57 -24.16
CA TYR A 230 11.57 -8.90 -24.46
C TYR A 230 12.74 -9.49 -23.67
N GLY A 231 12.67 -10.76 -23.27
CA GLY A 231 13.73 -11.43 -22.50
C GLY A 231 15.06 -11.46 -23.23
N ASP A 232 15.04 -11.44 -24.56
CA ASP A 232 16.20 -11.33 -25.45
C ASP A 232 16.96 -10.00 -25.34
N LEU A 233 16.31 -8.96 -24.83
CA LEU A 233 16.88 -7.61 -24.65
C LEU A 233 17.37 -7.38 -23.20
N ILE A 234 17.05 -8.27 -22.26
CA ILE A 234 17.48 -8.16 -20.87
C ILE A 234 18.98 -8.46 -20.80
N VAL A 235 19.73 -7.53 -20.25
CA VAL A 235 21.18 -7.68 -20.06
C VAL A 235 21.49 -7.78 -18.58
N PRO A 236 22.48 -8.62 -18.20
CA PRO A 236 22.92 -8.69 -16.81
C PRO A 236 23.46 -7.32 -16.36
N GLU A 237 23.27 -7.03 -15.11
CA GLU A 237 23.87 -5.86 -14.47
C GLU A 237 25.41 -6.01 -14.59
N GLN A 238 26.04 -5.15 -15.40
CA GLN A 238 27.49 -5.09 -15.39
C GLN A 238 27.89 -4.44 -14.06
N GLU A 239 28.63 -5.18 -13.25
CA GLU A 239 29.39 -4.56 -12.16
C GLU A 239 30.21 -3.43 -12.78
N GLU A 240 29.90 -2.19 -12.40
CA GLU A 240 30.76 -1.06 -12.75
C GLU A 240 32.12 -1.36 -12.17
N ALA A 241 33.07 -1.70 -13.05
CA ALA A 241 34.46 -1.83 -12.67
C ALA A 241 34.88 -0.52 -12.01
N ARG A 242 35.29 -0.64 -10.74
CA ARG A 242 35.87 0.43 -9.93
C ARG A 242 37.15 0.96 -10.56
#